data_ab870f256efdf1a27022c6b7a8f349aa
#
_entry.id   ab870f256efdf1a27022c6b7a8f349aa
#
_cell.length_a   1.000
_cell.length_b   1.000
_cell.length_c   1.000
_cell.angle_alpha   90.00
_cell.angle_beta   90.00
_cell.angle_gamma   90.00
#
_symmetry.space_group_name_H-M   'P 1'
#
loop_
_entity.id
_entity.type
_entity.pdbx_description
1 polymer ?
#
loop_
_entity_poly.entity_id
_entity_poly.type
_entity_poly.pdbx_seq_one_letter_code
_entity_poly.pdbx_strand_id
1 'polypeptide(L)'
;MNRRTFISRTGAGAAAAAGALAAGDVSAGSQSVAAQKPGRTRALMKVGASTANAYDPNSLNAVLRYGVKNITAGPRIAEEGRLYATVEELKKMRELPDKMGVSIDVLTPPNLASSHIDRERNPGIMLGTSPERDREIEAVQMMIKNCAAAGIPCIKYNMSILGVLRTGRVPGRGDTSYTHFKLADAKADPPLTRAGHVTDDMYWERITYFLDRVIPVANEYKVKMACHPNDSMTPPEGYQGVNAVLSTPDGLKKFVSIKESPYHGLNLCIGTLSEMLMDPGKEVFDHIRWFGTRGKIFNIHFRNITGNRLEFSEVAPDEGAVDFARVMMTFKEVGYTGMVQPDHNVNAAGDATRGGAYTAFVYGYIKALIQLADIV
;
A
#
# COMPACT_ATOMS: atom_id res chain seq x y z
N MET A 1 19.83 -14.55 39.57
CA MET A 1 20.41 -13.22 39.85
C MET A 1 19.41 -12.17 39.32
N ASN A 2 18.84 -11.42 40.22
CA ASN A 2 17.68 -10.55 39.96
C ASN A 2 18.16 -9.15 39.55
N ARG A 3 17.81 -8.68 38.35
CA ARG A 3 18.22 -7.40 37.78
C ARG A 3 17.31 -6.21 38.23
N ARG A 4 16.96 -6.14 39.52
CA ARG A 4 16.13 -5.05 40.07
C ARG A 4 16.78 -4.37 41.28
N THR A 5 18.05 -3.94 41.18
CA THR A 5 18.64 -3.13 42.26
C THR A 5 19.77 -2.26 41.70
N PHE A 6 19.46 -1.27 40.90
CA PHE A 6 20.47 -0.26 40.53
C PHE A 6 19.88 1.10 40.12
N ILE A 7 18.90 1.64 40.85
CA ILE A 7 18.65 3.10 40.83
C ILE A 7 17.96 3.46 42.14
N SER A 8 18.73 3.71 43.18
CA SER A 8 18.36 4.57 44.31
C SER A 8 19.60 4.85 45.14
N ARG A 9 20.24 5.98 44.92
CA ARG A 9 21.05 6.71 45.92
C ARG A 9 21.82 7.83 45.23
N THR A 10 21.37 9.04 45.47
CA THR A 10 22.05 10.32 45.62
C THR A 10 21.00 11.40 45.42
N GLY A 11 20.76 12.31 46.31
CA GLY A 11 21.34 12.73 47.53
C GLY A 11 20.45 13.82 48.16
N ALA A 12 20.46 13.82 49.45
CA ALA A 12 19.77 14.76 50.31
C ALA A 12 20.64 16.00 50.57
N GLY A 13 19.95 17.08 51.01
CA GLY A 13 20.52 18.27 51.65
C GLY A 13 20.29 19.55 50.87
N ALA A 14 19.77 20.65 51.38
CA ALA A 14 19.63 21.10 52.76
C ALA A 14 18.52 22.17 52.82
N ALA A 15 17.90 22.29 53.99
CA ALA A 15 16.96 23.32 54.35
C ALA A 15 17.67 24.56 54.96
N ALA A 16 17.08 25.77 54.79
CA ALA A 16 17.11 26.89 55.70
C ALA A 16 16.11 27.94 55.18
N ALA A 17 15.08 28.20 55.79
CA ALA A 17 14.61 28.93 56.96
C ALA A 17 14.47 30.46 56.75
N ALA A 18 13.21 30.87 56.81
CA ALA A 18 12.64 32.03 57.46
C ALA A 18 12.83 33.46 56.93
N GLY A 19 11.70 34.16 56.81
CA GLY A 19 11.60 35.60 56.77
C GLY A 19 10.27 36.09 56.25
N ALA A 20 9.29 36.28 57.14
CA ALA A 20 8.02 36.92 56.82
C ALA A 20 8.18 38.44 56.79
N LEU A 21 7.51 39.13 55.86
CA LEU A 21 6.90 40.46 56.10
C LEU A 21 5.83 40.69 55.02
N ALA A 22 4.67 41.10 55.51
CA ALA A 22 3.48 41.45 54.73
C ALA A 22 3.57 42.88 54.17
N ALA A 23 3.07 43.08 52.95
CA ALA A 23 2.36 44.26 52.52
C ALA A 23 1.63 43.96 51.24
N GLY A 24 0.34 44.19 51.19
CA GLY A 24 -0.51 43.99 50.04
C GLY A 24 -0.25 45.00 48.94
N ASP A 25 -0.58 44.57 47.72
CA ASP A 25 -1.43 45.40 46.88
C ASP A 25 -1.86 44.60 45.60
N VAL A 26 -3.01 45.05 45.15
CA VAL A 26 -3.78 44.58 44.00
C VAL A 26 -2.96 44.61 42.71
N SER A 27 -2.79 43.47 42.04
CA SER A 27 -2.50 43.48 40.64
C SER A 27 -3.28 42.38 39.89
N ALA A 28 -3.94 42.83 38.85
CA ALA A 28 -4.76 42.05 37.97
C ALA A 28 -4.05 40.75 37.51
N GLY A 29 -4.59 39.62 37.86
CA GLY A 29 -4.12 38.33 37.40
C GLY A 29 -4.35 38.16 35.91
N SER A 30 -3.30 38.34 35.10
CA SER A 30 -3.26 37.73 33.79
C SER A 30 -3.11 36.22 33.99
N GLN A 31 -4.23 35.51 33.97
CA GLN A 31 -4.20 34.06 33.80
C GLN A 31 -3.58 33.79 32.46
N SER A 32 -2.31 33.39 32.45
CA SER A 32 -1.71 32.77 31.31
C SER A 32 -2.53 31.51 31.03
N VAL A 33 -3.37 31.57 30.00
CA VAL A 33 -3.98 30.36 29.41
C VAL A 33 -2.82 29.51 28.95
N ALA A 34 -2.42 28.53 29.74
CA ALA A 34 -1.50 27.51 29.31
C ALA A 34 -2.14 26.88 28.06
N ALA A 35 -1.52 27.11 26.90
CA ALA A 35 -1.92 26.47 25.66
C ALA A 35 -1.95 24.96 25.93
N GLN A 36 -3.14 24.37 25.98
CA GLN A 36 -3.31 22.93 26.04
C GLN A 36 -2.55 22.38 24.86
N LYS A 37 -1.49 21.58 25.11
CA LYS A 37 -0.84 20.81 24.06
C LYS A 37 -1.95 20.03 23.35
N PRO A 38 -2.05 20.13 22.00
CA PRO A 38 -3.06 19.37 21.27
C PRO A 38 -2.97 17.92 21.71
N GLY A 39 -4.10 17.35 22.11
CA GLY A 39 -4.16 15.97 22.57
C GLY A 39 -3.56 15.06 21.53
N ARG A 40 -2.64 14.16 21.92
CA ARG A 40 -1.98 13.21 21.03
C ARG A 40 -3.04 12.42 20.26
N THR A 41 -3.11 12.64 18.95
CA THR A 41 -3.97 11.84 18.07
C THR A 41 -3.30 10.50 17.83
N ARG A 42 -3.98 9.40 18.16
CA ARG A 42 -3.47 8.05 17.95
C ARG A 42 -3.37 7.75 16.44
N ALA A 43 -2.28 7.10 16.00
CA ALA A 43 -2.20 6.56 14.65
C ALA A 43 -3.11 5.34 14.55
N LEU A 44 -4.08 5.37 13.63
CA LEU A 44 -5.07 4.31 13.47
C LEU A 44 -4.71 3.30 12.37
N MET A 45 -3.51 3.43 11.79
CA MET A 45 -2.98 2.51 10.77
C MET A 45 -2.86 1.08 11.32
N LYS A 46 -3.02 0.11 10.42
CA LYS A 46 -2.97 -1.31 10.73
C LYS A 46 -1.81 -1.95 9.98
N VAL A 47 -1.03 -2.82 10.66
CA VAL A 47 -0.11 -3.67 9.93
C VAL A 47 -0.90 -4.77 9.22
N GLY A 48 -0.63 -4.98 7.93
CA GLY A 48 -1.34 -5.94 7.10
C GLY A 48 -0.42 -6.98 6.45
N ALA A 49 -1.01 -8.06 5.92
CA ALA A 49 -0.33 -9.06 5.12
C ALA A 49 -0.88 -9.09 3.70
N SER A 50 0.02 -9.09 2.70
CA SER A 50 -0.33 -9.02 1.28
C SER A 50 -0.64 -10.39 0.64
N THR A 51 -0.25 -11.50 1.27
CA THR A 51 -0.26 -12.85 0.65
C THR A 51 -0.76 -13.96 1.57
N ALA A 52 -1.61 -13.65 2.55
CA ALA A 52 -2.15 -14.68 3.44
C ALA A 52 -3.20 -15.55 2.74
N ASN A 53 -3.08 -16.87 2.88
CA ASN A 53 -4.12 -17.80 2.43
C ASN A 53 -5.23 -17.89 3.47
N ALA A 54 -6.38 -17.32 3.17
CA ALA A 54 -7.55 -17.27 4.06
C ALA A 54 -8.16 -18.67 4.37
N TYR A 55 -7.78 -19.69 3.62
CA TYR A 55 -8.30 -21.07 3.78
C TYR A 55 -7.32 -22.00 4.49
N ASP A 56 -6.16 -21.50 4.92
CA ASP A 56 -5.10 -22.30 5.53
C ASP A 56 -4.75 -21.77 6.93
N PRO A 57 -5.01 -22.53 7.99
CA PRO A 57 -4.71 -22.11 9.36
C PRO A 57 -3.22 -21.89 9.59
N ASN A 58 -2.33 -22.60 8.88
CA ASN A 58 -0.90 -22.41 9.01
C ASN A 58 -0.47 -21.05 8.42
N SER A 59 -1.05 -20.68 7.28
CA SER A 59 -0.82 -19.35 6.67
C SER A 59 -1.31 -18.22 7.58
N LEU A 60 -2.48 -18.37 8.22
CA LEU A 60 -3.00 -17.38 9.15
C LEU A 60 -2.17 -17.31 10.44
N ASN A 61 -1.76 -18.46 11.00
CA ASN A 61 -0.86 -18.51 12.15
C ASN A 61 0.51 -17.88 11.84
N ALA A 62 1.01 -18.01 10.60
CA ALA A 62 2.27 -17.41 10.18
C ALA A 62 2.25 -15.88 10.27
N VAL A 63 1.11 -15.23 10.05
CA VAL A 63 0.97 -13.78 10.20
C VAL A 63 0.55 -13.38 11.62
N LEU A 64 -0.32 -14.14 12.26
CA LEU A 64 -0.78 -13.90 13.63
C LEU A 64 0.35 -13.90 14.67
N ARG A 65 1.38 -14.75 14.51
CA ARG A 65 2.55 -14.80 15.42
C ARG A 65 3.31 -13.48 15.47
N TYR A 66 3.19 -12.65 14.45
CA TYR A 66 3.76 -11.29 14.39
C TYR A 66 2.75 -10.21 14.77
N GLY A 67 1.54 -10.60 15.21
CA GLY A 67 0.47 -9.67 15.58
C GLY A 67 -0.20 -9.00 14.39
N VAL A 68 -0.11 -9.58 13.20
CA VAL A 68 -0.81 -9.12 11.99
C VAL A 68 -2.21 -9.75 11.99
N LYS A 69 -3.24 -8.91 12.01
CA LYS A 69 -4.65 -9.33 12.07
C LYS A 69 -5.48 -8.85 10.86
N ASN A 70 -4.86 -8.17 9.92
CA ASN A 70 -5.51 -7.63 8.75
C ASN A 70 -4.80 -8.17 7.51
N ILE A 71 -5.56 -8.70 6.54
CA ILE A 71 -4.97 -9.37 5.39
C ILE A 71 -5.60 -8.93 4.06
N THR A 72 -4.83 -9.06 3.00
CA THR A 72 -5.33 -9.16 1.63
C THR A 72 -5.49 -10.63 1.28
N ALA A 73 -6.64 -11.02 0.71
CA ALA A 73 -6.91 -12.40 0.30
C ALA A 73 -7.65 -12.46 -1.03
N GLY A 74 -7.51 -13.59 -1.74
CA GLY A 74 -8.25 -13.88 -2.97
C GLY A 74 -9.27 -14.99 -2.76
N PRO A 75 -10.44 -14.95 -3.41
CA PRO A 75 -11.47 -15.96 -3.29
C PRO A 75 -11.11 -17.23 -4.09
N ARG A 76 -11.67 -18.35 -3.67
CA ARG A 76 -11.76 -19.57 -4.50
C ARG A 76 -13.10 -19.58 -5.20
N ILE A 77 -13.09 -19.68 -6.51
CA ILE A 77 -14.29 -19.76 -7.36
C ILE A 77 -14.47 -21.22 -7.73
N ALA A 78 -15.61 -21.80 -7.36
CA ALA A 78 -15.88 -23.22 -7.58
C ALA A 78 -16.26 -23.52 -9.03
N GLU A 79 -16.97 -22.60 -9.68
CA GLU A 79 -17.45 -22.77 -11.05
C GLU A 79 -16.38 -22.33 -12.05
N GLU A 80 -15.97 -23.25 -12.93
CA GLU A 80 -14.99 -22.97 -13.97
C GLU A 80 -15.50 -21.91 -14.96
N GLY A 81 -14.67 -20.95 -15.30
CA GLY A 81 -15.00 -19.87 -16.24
C GLY A 81 -15.81 -18.72 -15.65
N ARG A 82 -16.30 -18.81 -14.42
CA ARG A 82 -16.92 -17.68 -13.74
C ARG A 82 -15.87 -16.66 -13.28
N LEU A 83 -16.14 -15.39 -13.55
CA LEU A 83 -15.16 -14.32 -13.37
C LEU A 83 -15.33 -13.54 -12.04
N TYR A 84 -16.23 -13.98 -11.17
CA TYR A 84 -16.50 -13.38 -9.86
C TYR A 84 -16.84 -14.45 -8.82
N ALA A 85 -16.57 -14.19 -7.56
CA ALA A 85 -16.99 -15.05 -6.46
C ALA A 85 -18.44 -14.72 -6.03
N THR A 86 -19.21 -15.75 -5.66
CA THR A 86 -20.53 -15.55 -5.05
C THR A 86 -20.43 -15.04 -3.62
N VAL A 87 -21.54 -14.57 -3.06
CA VAL A 87 -21.62 -14.15 -1.65
C VAL A 87 -21.26 -15.30 -0.72
N GLU A 88 -21.71 -16.53 -1.03
CA GLU A 88 -21.44 -17.75 -0.26
C GLU A 88 -19.95 -18.09 -0.27
N GLU A 89 -19.31 -18.02 -1.43
CA GLU A 89 -17.86 -18.27 -1.56
C GLU A 89 -17.04 -17.23 -0.77
N LEU A 90 -17.46 -15.96 -0.81
CA LEU A 90 -16.80 -14.90 -0.03
C LEU A 90 -17.03 -15.06 1.48
N LYS A 91 -18.23 -15.43 1.91
CA LYS A 91 -18.50 -15.75 3.31
C LYS A 91 -17.69 -16.95 3.78
N LYS A 92 -17.62 -18.01 2.95
CA LYS A 92 -16.77 -19.19 3.24
C LYS A 92 -15.29 -18.84 3.36
N MET A 93 -14.80 -17.89 2.53
CA MET A 93 -13.43 -17.38 2.64
C MET A 93 -13.19 -16.69 3.99
N ARG A 94 -14.19 -16.03 4.58
CA ARG A 94 -14.10 -15.33 5.86
C ARG A 94 -14.19 -16.24 7.08
N GLU A 95 -14.79 -17.44 6.96
CA GLU A 95 -15.08 -18.30 8.13
C GLU A 95 -13.86 -18.60 8.98
N LEU A 96 -12.75 -18.99 8.37
CA LEU A 96 -11.53 -19.33 9.12
C LEU A 96 -10.81 -18.09 9.66
N PRO A 97 -10.57 -17.04 8.86
CA PRO A 97 -10.04 -15.77 9.37
C PRO A 97 -10.86 -15.21 10.54
N ASP A 98 -12.18 -15.12 10.42
CA ASP A 98 -13.05 -14.57 11.47
C ASP A 98 -12.95 -15.38 12.77
N LYS A 99 -12.93 -16.73 12.69
CA LYS A 99 -12.70 -17.62 13.84
C LYS A 99 -11.34 -17.40 14.51
N MET A 100 -10.33 -17.02 13.75
CA MET A 100 -8.97 -16.76 14.25
C MET A 100 -8.72 -15.28 14.62
N GLY A 101 -9.73 -14.42 14.52
CA GLY A 101 -9.61 -13.00 14.82
C GLY A 101 -8.79 -12.22 13.77
N VAL A 102 -8.84 -12.67 12.51
CA VAL A 102 -8.21 -12.04 11.33
C VAL A 102 -9.29 -11.42 10.46
N SER A 103 -9.10 -10.18 10.04
CA SER A 103 -9.98 -9.46 9.11
C SER A 103 -9.43 -9.50 7.70
N ILE A 104 -10.28 -9.76 6.71
CA ILE A 104 -9.98 -9.56 5.30
C ILE A 104 -10.37 -8.13 4.94
N ASP A 105 -9.40 -7.22 4.97
CA ASP A 105 -9.62 -5.79 4.70
C ASP A 105 -9.58 -5.47 3.19
N VAL A 106 -8.87 -6.29 2.41
CA VAL A 106 -8.71 -6.11 0.96
C VAL A 106 -8.86 -7.44 0.25
N LEU A 107 -9.60 -7.44 -0.84
CA LEU A 107 -9.75 -8.57 -1.74
C LEU A 107 -8.95 -8.34 -3.03
N THR A 108 -8.25 -9.38 -3.50
CA THR A 108 -7.70 -9.42 -4.87
C THR A 108 -8.70 -10.18 -5.75
N PRO A 109 -9.29 -9.55 -6.77
CA PRO A 109 -10.29 -10.21 -7.63
C PRO A 109 -9.61 -11.17 -8.62
N PRO A 110 -10.34 -12.10 -9.25
CA PRO A 110 -9.81 -12.98 -10.28
C PRO A 110 -9.42 -12.25 -11.57
N ASN A 111 -10.10 -11.13 -11.86
CA ASN A 111 -9.83 -10.27 -13.02
C ASN A 111 -8.99 -9.06 -12.59
N LEU A 112 -8.13 -8.56 -13.49
CA LEU A 112 -7.23 -7.45 -13.21
C LEU A 112 -6.30 -7.73 -12.01
N ALA A 113 -6.00 -9.01 -11.75
CA ALA A 113 -5.12 -9.43 -10.68
C ALA A 113 -3.63 -9.30 -11.10
N SER A 114 -3.33 -9.56 -12.37
CA SER A 114 -1.97 -9.50 -12.90
C SER A 114 -1.56 -8.07 -13.26
N SER A 115 -0.28 -7.76 -13.05
CA SER A 115 0.34 -6.55 -13.58
C SER A 115 0.77 -6.68 -15.05
N HIS A 116 0.79 -7.89 -15.63
CA HIS A 116 1.28 -8.15 -16.98
C HIS A 116 0.18 -8.73 -17.87
N ILE A 117 -0.10 -8.06 -19.01
CA ILE A 117 -1.21 -8.42 -19.90
C ILE A 117 -1.12 -9.83 -20.45
N ASP A 118 0.08 -10.34 -20.73
CA ASP A 118 0.29 -11.69 -21.28
C ASP A 118 0.03 -12.81 -20.27
N ARG A 119 0.00 -12.49 -18.97
CA ARG A 119 -0.34 -13.40 -17.87
C ARG A 119 -1.79 -13.28 -17.41
N GLU A 120 -2.48 -12.21 -17.82
CA GLU A 120 -3.90 -12.02 -17.47
C GLU A 120 -4.76 -13.02 -18.26
N ARG A 121 -5.59 -13.78 -17.57
CA ARG A 121 -6.46 -14.79 -18.20
C ARG A 121 -7.61 -14.14 -18.96
N ASN A 122 -8.14 -13.06 -18.43
CA ASN A 122 -9.25 -12.31 -18.99
C ASN A 122 -8.79 -10.87 -19.23
N PRO A 123 -8.15 -10.60 -20.38
CA PRO A 123 -7.51 -9.31 -20.66
C PRO A 123 -8.41 -8.31 -21.38
N GLY A 124 -9.68 -8.64 -21.64
CA GLY A 124 -10.59 -7.86 -22.50
C GLY A 124 -10.69 -6.41 -22.10
N ILE A 125 -10.72 -6.10 -20.79
CA ILE A 125 -10.73 -4.72 -20.28
C ILE A 125 -9.48 -3.96 -20.74
N MET A 126 -8.30 -4.53 -20.56
CA MET A 126 -7.04 -3.85 -20.90
C MET A 126 -6.66 -3.98 -22.36
N LEU A 127 -7.25 -4.91 -23.11
CA LEU A 127 -7.15 -4.94 -24.59
C LEU A 127 -8.17 -4.01 -25.24
N GLY A 128 -9.23 -3.63 -24.56
CA GLY A 128 -10.30 -2.78 -25.10
C GLY A 128 -11.19 -3.52 -26.11
N THR A 129 -11.30 -4.86 -26.00
CA THR A 129 -12.02 -5.72 -26.96
C THR A 129 -13.38 -6.14 -26.43
N SER A 130 -14.45 -5.75 -27.10
CA SER A 130 -15.82 -6.23 -26.83
C SER A 130 -16.15 -7.45 -27.72
N PRO A 131 -16.95 -8.44 -27.25
CA PRO A 131 -17.76 -8.38 -26.02
C PRO A 131 -17.03 -8.77 -24.73
N GLU A 132 -15.76 -9.21 -24.77
CA GLU A 132 -15.03 -9.70 -23.61
C GLU A 132 -14.89 -8.60 -22.54
N ARG A 133 -14.54 -7.39 -22.94
CA ARG A 133 -14.42 -6.21 -22.06
C ARG A 133 -15.68 -5.98 -21.24
N ASP A 134 -16.84 -6.04 -21.88
CA ASP A 134 -18.13 -5.76 -21.24
C ASP A 134 -18.49 -6.85 -20.23
N ARG A 135 -18.31 -8.12 -20.60
CA ARG A 135 -18.50 -9.27 -19.71
C ARG A 135 -17.58 -9.22 -18.48
N GLU A 136 -16.33 -8.83 -18.67
CA GLU A 136 -15.36 -8.70 -17.57
C GLU A 136 -15.72 -7.54 -16.64
N ILE A 137 -16.21 -6.42 -17.18
CA ILE A 137 -16.69 -5.29 -16.39
C ILE A 137 -17.93 -5.69 -15.57
N GLU A 138 -18.89 -6.39 -16.17
CA GLU A 138 -20.06 -6.92 -15.45
C GLU A 138 -19.65 -7.84 -14.30
N ALA A 139 -18.63 -8.68 -14.52
CA ALA A 139 -18.08 -9.53 -13.47
C ALA A 139 -17.45 -8.73 -12.33
N VAL A 140 -16.74 -7.63 -12.62
CA VAL A 140 -16.21 -6.72 -11.59
C VAL A 140 -17.36 -6.04 -10.82
N GLN A 141 -18.41 -5.59 -11.51
CA GLN A 141 -19.59 -5.02 -10.86
C GLN A 141 -20.27 -6.03 -9.93
N MET A 142 -20.41 -7.29 -10.38
CA MET A 142 -20.95 -8.37 -9.53
C MET A 142 -20.03 -8.65 -8.33
N MET A 143 -18.71 -8.64 -8.52
CA MET A 143 -17.75 -8.80 -7.42
C MET A 143 -17.92 -7.70 -6.37
N ILE A 144 -18.10 -6.44 -6.78
CA ILE A 144 -18.37 -5.32 -5.86
C ILE A 144 -19.61 -5.56 -5.01
N LYS A 145 -20.73 -5.95 -5.65
CA LYS A 145 -22.00 -6.26 -4.97
C LYS A 145 -21.83 -7.40 -3.95
N ASN A 146 -21.14 -8.45 -4.37
CA ASN A 146 -20.91 -9.63 -3.53
C ASN A 146 -19.95 -9.34 -2.37
N CYS A 147 -18.91 -8.52 -2.59
CA CYS A 147 -18.02 -8.03 -1.53
C CYS A 147 -18.79 -7.23 -0.47
N ALA A 148 -19.64 -6.31 -0.89
CA ALA A 148 -20.49 -5.55 0.03
C ALA A 148 -21.39 -6.48 0.88
N ALA A 149 -22.08 -7.44 0.23
CA ALA A 149 -22.94 -8.41 0.92
C ALA A 149 -22.16 -9.37 1.85
N ALA A 150 -20.90 -9.63 1.56
CA ALA A 150 -20.00 -10.44 2.39
C ALA A 150 -19.23 -9.61 3.42
N GLY A 151 -19.37 -8.28 3.47
CA GLY A 151 -18.68 -7.41 4.40
C GLY A 151 -17.18 -7.24 4.12
N ILE A 152 -16.76 -7.30 2.86
CA ILE A 152 -15.38 -7.03 2.41
C ILE A 152 -15.33 -5.61 1.85
N PRO A 153 -14.57 -4.69 2.46
CA PRO A 153 -14.73 -3.26 2.20
C PRO A 153 -13.92 -2.72 1.02
N CYS A 154 -12.96 -3.48 0.49
CA CYS A 154 -12.03 -2.99 -0.51
C CYS A 154 -11.60 -4.07 -1.50
N ILE A 155 -11.48 -3.70 -2.78
CA ILE A 155 -10.96 -4.54 -3.87
C ILE A 155 -9.70 -3.88 -4.42
N LYS A 156 -8.55 -4.61 -4.39
CA LYS A 156 -7.29 -4.18 -5.00
C LYS A 156 -7.16 -4.79 -6.39
N TYR A 157 -6.90 -3.95 -7.39
CA TYR A 157 -6.79 -4.37 -8.79
C TYR A 157 -5.66 -3.63 -9.52
N ASN A 158 -5.31 -4.12 -10.71
CA ASN A 158 -4.31 -3.52 -11.59
C ASN A 158 -4.93 -3.11 -12.92
N MET A 159 -4.54 -1.95 -13.44
CA MET A 159 -4.79 -1.54 -14.82
C MET A 159 -3.43 -1.37 -15.52
N SER A 160 -2.70 -2.47 -15.68
CA SER A 160 -1.34 -2.50 -16.21
C SER A 160 -1.24 -3.42 -17.43
N ILE A 161 -0.37 -3.07 -18.35
CA ILE A 161 -0.09 -3.87 -19.55
C ILE A 161 1.30 -4.50 -19.47
N LEU A 162 2.31 -3.75 -19.03
CA LEU A 162 3.71 -4.15 -19.12
C LEU A 162 4.25 -4.99 -17.97
N GLY A 163 3.59 -4.97 -16.82
CA GLY A 163 4.11 -5.64 -15.62
C GLY A 163 5.25 -4.87 -14.96
N VAL A 164 6.06 -5.59 -14.19
CA VAL A 164 7.17 -5.03 -13.41
C VAL A 164 8.45 -5.13 -14.24
N LEU A 165 8.93 -4.00 -14.76
CA LEU A 165 10.15 -3.95 -15.56
C LEU A 165 11.39 -3.90 -14.66
N ARG A 166 12.31 -4.86 -14.84
CA ARG A 166 13.59 -4.93 -14.13
C ARG A 166 14.69 -5.37 -15.08
N THR A 167 15.90 -4.87 -14.88
CA THR A 167 17.05 -5.14 -15.77
C THR A 167 18.05 -6.14 -15.16
N GLY A 168 17.93 -6.42 -13.86
CA GLY A 168 18.82 -7.37 -13.23
C GLY A 168 18.68 -7.44 -11.71
N ARG A 169 19.76 -7.85 -11.08
CA ARG A 169 19.92 -7.92 -9.61
C ARG A 169 21.29 -7.42 -9.21
N VAL A 170 21.38 -6.80 -8.04
CA VAL A 170 22.63 -6.34 -7.44
C VAL A 170 22.81 -6.95 -6.04
N PRO A 171 24.05 -7.10 -5.53
CA PRO A 171 24.29 -7.50 -4.16
C PRO A 171 23.65 -6.52 -3.17
N GLY A 172 23.06 -7.05 -2.11
CA GLY A 172 22.54 -6.29 -0.97
C GLY A 172 23.39 -6.51 0.28
N ARG A 173 22.94 -6.02 1.43
CA ARG A 173 23.62 -6.24 2.70
C ARG A 173 23.61 -7.71 3.12
N GLY A 174 24.71 -8.17 3.74
CA GLY A 174 24.87 -9.57 4.09
C GLY A 174 24.89 -10.46 2.84
N ASP A 175 24.07 -11.50 2.84
CA ASP A 175 23.91 -12.44 1.74
C ASP A 175 22.65 -12.18 0.89
N THR A 176 22.11 -10.95 0.95
CA THR A 176 20.91 -10.57 0.19
C THR A 176 21.23 -10.15 -1.23
N SER A 177 20.21 -10.15 -2.08
CA SER A 177 20.28 -9.58 -3.42
C SER A 177 19.02 -8.77 -3.72
N TYR A 178 19.22 -7.58 -4.30
CA TYR A 178 18.18 -6.62 -4.60
C TYR A 178 17.79 -6.68 -6.07
N THR A 179 16.51 -6.64 -6.35
CA THR A 179 15.98 -6.46 -7.70
C THR A 179 16.36 -5.06 -8.18
N HIS A 180 16.86 -4.96 -9.41
CA HIS A 180 17.45 -3.74 -9.95
C HIS A 180 16.84 -3.35 -11.29
N PHE A 181 16.71 -2.05 -11.50
CA PHE A 181 16.35 -1.43 -12.77
C PHE A 181 17.33 -0.33 -13.12
N LYS A 182 17.76 -0.32 -14.38
CA LYS A 182 18.54 0.77 -14.97
C LYS A 182 18.02 1.03 -16.38
N LEU A 183 17.54 2.25 -16.63
CA LEU A 183 16.93 2.61 -17.91
C LEU A 183 17.89 2.38 -19.08
N ALA A 184 19.17 2.70 -18.90
CA ALA A 184 20.21 2.49 -19.93
C ALA A 184 20.42 1.01 -20.30
N ASP A 185 20.06 0.07 -19.41
CA ASP A 185 20.20 -1.37 -19.62
C ASP A 185 18.87 -1.99 -20.09
N ALA A 186 17.80 -1.20 -20.18
CA ALA A 186 16.53 -1.68 -20.74
C ALA A 186 16.70 -1.99 -22.23
N LYS A 187 16.10 -3.10 -22.67
CA LYS A 187 16.19 -3.51 -24.08
C LYS A 187 15.60 -2.44 -24.98
N ALA A 188 16.37 -1.97 -25.97
CA ALA A 188 15.96 -0.88 -26.85
C ALA A 188 14.76 -1.25 -27.74
N ASP A 189 14.67 -2.52 -28.19
CA ASP A 189 13.59 -3.03 -29.03
C ASP A 189 13.09 -4.37 -28.48
N PRO A 190 12.30 -4.36 -27.40
CA PRO A 190 11.72 -5.57 -26.85
C PRO A 190 10.49 -6.00 -27.69
N PRO A 191 10.15 -7.30 -27.71
CA PRO A 191 8.95 -7.76 -28.39
C PRO A 191 7.71 -7.12 -27.78
N LEU A 192 6.72 -6.84 -28.64
CA LEU A 192 5.41 -6.36 -28.17
C LEU A 192 4.73 -7.42 -27.31
N THR A 193 3.95 -6.95 -26.34
CA THR A 193 2.97 -7.81 -25.66
C THR A 193 1.79 -8.11 -26.59
N ARG A 194 0.89 -9.01 -26.19
CA ARG A 194 -0.36 -9.25 -26.96
C ARG A 194 -1.26 -8.02 -27.08
N ALA A 195 -1.01 -6.94 -26.32
CA ALA A 195 -1.72 -5.69 -26.48
C ALA A 195 -1.31 -4.89 -27.72
N GLY A 196 -0.16 -5.25 -28.35
CA GLY A 196 0.39 -4.53 -29.49
C GLY A 196 0.79 -3.09 -29.11
N HIS A 197 0.66 -2.17 -30.06
CA HIS A 197 0.87 -0.74 -29.80
C HIS A 197 -0.34 -0.15 -29.11
N VAL A 198 -0.11 0.53 -27.99
CA VAL A 198 -1.14 1.19 -27.18
C VAL A 198 -0.71 2.63 -26.92
N THR A 199 -1.36 3.57 -27.59
CA THR A 199 -1.14 5.01 -27.35
C THR A 199 -1.73 5.44 -26.01
N ASP A 200 -1.31 6.61 -25.53
CA ASP A 200 -1.87 7.22 -24.30
C ASP A 200 -3.39 7.35 -24.39
N ASP A 201 -3.91 7.81 -25.54
CA ASP A 201 -5.36 7.99 -25.74
C ASP A 201 -6.10 6.65 -25.68
N MET A 202 -5.56 5.59 -26.28
CA MET A 202 -6.13 4.26 -26.21
C MET A 202 -6.12 3.73 -24.76
N TYR A 203 -5.03 3.98 -24.04
CA TYR A 203 -4.91 3.53 -22.65
C TYR A 203 -5.93 4.29 -21.76
N TRP A 204 -6.01 5.61 -21.91
CA TRP A 204 -6.99 6.42 -21.18
C TRP A 204 -8.43 6.09 -21.56
N GLU A 205 -8.73 5.76 -22.82
CA GLU A 205 -10.06 5.26 -23.23
C GLU A 205 -10.43 4.00 -22.45
N ARG A 206 -9.54 3.01 -22.41
CA ARG A 206 -9.77 1.74 -21.69
C ARG A 206 -10.01 1.96 -20.20
N ILE A 207 -9.20 2.82 -19.58
CA ILE A 207 -9.37 3.22 -18.18
C ILE A 207 -10.72 3.91 -17.96
N THR A 208 -11.03 4.91 -18.76
CA THR A 208 -12.25 5.70 -18.62
C THR A 208 -13.49 4.85 -18.84
N TYR A 209 -13.48 4.00 -19.86
CA TYR A 209 -14.57 3.06 -20.16
C TYR A 209 -14.87 2.13 -18.96
N PHE A 210 -13.83 1.63 -18.32
CA PHE A 210 -13.94 0.81 -17.11
C PHE A 210 -14.47 1.63 -15.93
N LEU A 211 -13.87 2.77 -15.63
CA LEU A 211 -14.23 3.59 -14.47
C LEU A 211 -15.66 4.13 -14.56
N ASP A 212 -16.13 4.51 -15.75
CA ASP A 212 -17.49 5.01 -15.97
C ASP A 212 -18.57 3.97 -15.60
N ARG A 213 -18.25 2.67 -15.73
CA ARG A 213 -19.17 1.58 -15.45
C ARG A 213 -19.03 0.99 -14.06
N VAL A 214 -17.82 1.00 -13.51
CA VAL A 214 -17.50 0.34 -12.25
C VAL A 214 -17.65 1.27 -11.04
N ILE A 215 -17.22 2.53 -11.15
CA ILE A 215 -17.23 3.44 -10.01
C ILE A 215 -18.63 3.81 -9.52
N PRO A 216 -19.67 3.98 -10.36
CA PRO A 216 -21.03 4.16 -9.87
C PRO A 216 -21.50 2.99 -8.99
N VAL A 217 -21.17 1.74 -9.36
CA VAL A 217 -21.51 0.54 -8.57
C VAL A 217 -20.70 0.52 -7.26
N ALA A 218 -19.42 0.83 -7.31
CA ALA A 218 -18.59 0.93 -6.12
C ALA A 218 -19.13 1.97 -5.13
N ASN A 219 -19.60 3.10 -5.64
CA ASN A 219 -20.21 4.17 -4.84
C ASN A 219 -21.55 3.76 -4.22
N GLU A 220 -22.41 3.07 -4.97
CA GLU A 220 -23.70 2.54 -4.50
C GLU A 220 -23.50 1.53 -3.37
N TYR A 221 -22.61 0.56 -3.56
CA TYR A 221 -22.35 -0.54 -2.62
C TYR A 221 -21.29 -0.22 -1.56
N LYS A 222 -20.68 0.97 -1.60
CA LYS A 222 -19.67 1.46 -0.63
C LYS A 222 -18.45 0.55 -0.49
N VAL A 223 -18.00 -0.02 -1.62
CA VAL A 223 -16.78 -0.83 -1.70
C VAL A 223 -15.68 -0.01 -2.37
N LYS A 224 -14.54 0.11 -1.71
CA LYS A 224 -13.38 0.85 -2.21
C LYS A 224 -12.71 0.10 -3.35
N MET A 225 -12.50 0.78 -4.48
CA MET A 225 -11.76 0.29 -5.63
C MET A 225 -10.34 0.86 -5.59
N ALA A 226 -9.37 0.02 -5.19
CA ALA A 226 -7.99 0.40 -4.93
C ALA A 226 -7.09 -0.03 -6.10
N CYS A 227 -6.85 0.85 -7.08
CA CYS A 227 -5.96 0.57 -8.19
C CYS A 227 -4.49 0.64 -7.76
N HIS A 228 -3.70 -0.35 -8.13
CA HIS A 228 -2.24 -0.30 -7.98
C HIS A 228 -1.64 0.57 -9.11
N PRO A 229 -0.69 1.48 -8.83
CA PRO A 229 0.08 2.18 -9.86
C PRO A 229 0.80 1.20 -10.80
N ASN A 230 1.14 1.63 -12.02
CA ASN A 230 1.97 0.82 -12.89
C ASN A 230 3.41 0.81 -12.35
N ASP A 231 3.95 -0.39 -12.13
CA ASP A 231 5.27 -0.63 -11.53
C ASP A 231 6.36 -0.75 -12.61
N SER A 232 6.16 -0.12 -13.73
CA SER A 232 7.12 -0.06 -14.83
C SER A 232 7.39 1.39 -15.19
N MET A 233 8.65 1.79 -15.03
CA MET A 233 9.14 3.03 -15.59
C MET A 233 9.28 2.84 -17.11
N THR A 234 8.55 3.59 -17.91
CA THR A 234 8.73 3.60 -19.36
C THR A 234 9.59 4.78 -19.79
N PRO A 235 10.47 4.61 -20.81
CA PRO A 235 11.08 5.74 -21.47
C PRO A 235 9.99 6.68 -22.07
N PRO A 236 10.32 7.93 -22.37
CA PRO A 236 9.35 8.88 -22.95
C PRO A 236 8.65 8.38 -24.22
N GLU A 237 9.35 7.57 -25.02
CA GLU A 237 8.84 6.91 -26.24
C GLU A 237 8.01 5.66 -25.99
N GLY A 238 7.84 5.27 -24.73
CA GLY A 238 7.19 4.04 -24.34
C GLY A 238 8.12 2.82 -24.32
N TYR A 239 7.58 1.65 -23.91
CA TYR A 239 8.29 0.38 -23.87
C TYR A 239 7.37 -0.74 -24.38
N GLN A 240 7.87 -1.65 -25.20
CA GLN A 240 7.04 -2.69 -25.83
C GLN A 240 5.78 -2.13 -26.53
N GLY A 241 5.92 -0.98 -27.18
CA GLY A 241 4.80 -0.30 -27.87
C GLY A 241 3.75 0.35 -26.93
N VAL A 242 4.02 0.46 -25.64
CA VAL A 242 3.07 0.99 -24.63
C VAL A 242 3.73 2.08 -23.81
N ASN A 243 3.04 3.20 -23.61
CA ASN A 243 3.37 4.15 -22.56
C ASN A 243 2.49 3.88 -21.33
N ALA A 244 3.11 3.56 -20.19
CA ALA A 244 2.38 3.21 -18.97
C ALA A 244 1.86 4.47 -18.28
N VAL A 245 0.64 4.89 -18.63
CA VAL A 245 0.04 6.17 -18.18
C VAL A 245 -0.13 6.30 -16.67
N LEU A 246 -0.16 5.19 -15.93
CA LEU A 246 -0.19 5.17 -14.45
C LEU A 246 1.21 5.01 -13.82
N SER A 247 2.29 5.28 -14.57
CA SER A 247 3.68 5.28 -14.10
C SER A 247 4.20 6.68 -13.78
N THR A 248 3.33 7.65 -13.63
CA THR A 248 3.70 9.03 -13.25
C THR A 248 2.75 9.57 -12.18
N PRO A 249 3.23 10.46 -11.28
CA PRO A 249 2.35 11.09 -10.30
C PRO A 249 1.17 11.83 -10.94
N ASP A 250 1.37 12.50 -12.07
CA ASP A 250 0.30 13.22 -12.76
C ASP A 250 -0.70 12.28 -13.43
N GLY A 251 -0.24 11.15 -13.98
CA GLY A 251 -1.11 10.08 -14.43
C GLY A 251 -1.99 9.52 -13.31
N LEU A 252 -1.42 9.32 -12.11
CA LEU A 252 -2.19 8.88 -10.94
C LEU A 252 -3.19 9.94 -10.47
N LYS A 253 -2.83 11.23 -10.50
CA LYS A 253 -3.74 12.33 -10.18
C LYS A 253 -4.90 12.39 -11.19
N LYS A 254 -4.59 12.29 -12.49
CA LYS A 254 -5.60 12.21 -13.56
C LYS A 254 -6.53 11.03 -13.32
N PHE A 255 -5.98 9.84 -13.03
CA PHE A 255 -6.74 8.61 -12.78
C PHE A 255 -7.78 8.79 -11.68
N VAL A 256 -7.39 9.26 -10.50
CA VAL A 256 -8.32 9.43 -9.37
C VAL A 256 -9.31 10.57 -9.55
N SER A 257 -9.12 11.44 -10.56
CA SER A 257 -10.03 12.52 -10.92
C SER A 257 -11.07 12.12 -11.98
N ILE A 258 -10.83 11.02 -12.70
CA ILE A 258 -11.84 10.42 -13.58
C ILE A 258 -12.90 9.76 -12.70
N LYS A 259 -14.17 10.15 -12.87
CA LYS A 259 -15.29 9.63 -12.08
C LYS A 259 -15.07 9.77 -10.56
N GLU A 260 -14.90 11.00 -10.10
CA GLU A 260 -14.62 11.33 -8.69
C GLU A 260 -15.61 10.64 -7.73
N SER A 261 -15.07 9.92 -6.75
CA SER A 261 -15.85 9.20 -5.75
C SER A 261 -15.00 8.92 -4.51
N PRO A 262 -15.57 8.89 -3.30
CA PRO A 262 -14.88 8.41 -2.09
C PRO A 262 -14.55 6.91 -2.12
N TYR A 263 -15.04 6.18 -3.12
CA TYR A 263 -14.77 4.76 -3.34
C TYR A 263 -13.86 4.49 -4.54
N HIS A 264 -13.34 5.55 -5.17
CA HIS A 264 -12.32 5.48 -6.23
C HIS A 264 -11.00 6.03 -5.74
N GLY A 265 -9.95 5.20 -5.73
CA GLY A 265 -8.63 5.58 -5.20
C GLY A 265 -7.55 4.53 -5.50
N LEU A 266 -6.51 4.54 -4.69
CA LEU A 266 -5.29 3.80 -4.93
C LEU A 266 -5.00 2.75 -3.84
N ASN A 267 -4.46 1.63 -4.25
CA ASN A 267 -3.51 0.86 -3.48
C ASN A 267 -2.15 1.54 -3.68
N LEU A 268 -1.81 2.51 -2.83
CA LEU A 268 -0.61 3.30 -3.03
C LEU A 268 0.63 2.49 -2.65
N CYS A 269 1.40 2.06 -3.64
CA CYS A 269 2.71 1.47 -3.43
C CYS A 269 3.75 2.58 -3.29
N ILE A 270 4.41 2.68 -2.13
CA ILE A 270 5.43 3.71 -1.88
C ILE A 270 6.67 3.45 -2.73
N GLY A 271 7.03 2.18 -2.93
CA GLY A 271 8.12 1.82 -3.86
C GLY A 271 7.82 2.27 -5.28
N THR A 272 6.67 1.89 -5.84
CA THR A 272 6.28 2.30 -7.19
C THR A 272 6.17 3.82 -7.34
N LEU A 273 5.62 4.52 -6.34
CA LEU A 273 5.61 5.99 -6.35
C LEU A 273 7.03 6.56 -6.35
N SER A 274 7.94 5.98 -5.56
CA SER A 274 9.34 6.41 -5.51
C SER A 274 10.09 6.18 -6.83
N GLU A 275 9.77 5.09 -7.53
CA GLU A 275 10.30 4.79 -8.87
C GLU A 275 9.88 5.81 -9.95
N MET A 276 8.85 6.61 -9.69
CA MET A 276 8.39 7.67 -10.59
C MET A 276 9.18 8.98 -10.44
N LEU A 277 9.99 9.13 -9.39
CA LEU A 277 10.55 10.40 -8.92
C LEU A 277 12.06 10.52 -9.20
N MET A 278 12.53 11.76 -9.37
CA MET A 278 13.97 12.04 -9.47
C MET A 278 14.64 12.20 -8.11
N ASP A 279 13.90 12.69 -7.11
CA ASP A 279 14.35 12.78 -5.71
C ASP A 279 13.28 12.18 -4.78
N PRO A 280 13.16 10.82 -4.75
CA PRO A 280 12.12 10.18 -3.96
C PRO A 280 12.18 10.51 -2.47
N GLY A 281 13.39 10.78 -1.93
CA GLY A 281 13.59 11.16 -0.54
C GLY A 281 12.97 12.50 -0.16
N LYS A 282 12.64 13.34 -1.14
CA LYS A 282 11.97 14.63 -0.91
C LYS A 282 10.55 14.66 -1.44
N GLU A 283 10.36 14.21 -2.69
CA GLU A 283 9.12 14.42 -3.43
C GLU A 283 7.96 13.52 -2.96
N VAL A 284 8.25 12.31 -2.46
CA VAL A 284 7.22 11.30 -2.11
C VAL A 284 6.20 11.82 -1.09
N PHE A 285 6.62 12.64 -0.14
CA PHE A 285 5.77 13.15 0.94
C PHE A 285 4.66 14.08 0.44
N ASP A 286 4.97 14.92 -0.55
CA ASP A 286 3.98 15.85 -1.12
C ASP A 286 2.92 15.08 -1.93
N HIS A 287 3.32 14.00 -2.62
CA HIS A 287 2.37 13.12 -3.28
C HIS A 287 1.49 12.36 -2.28
N ILE A 288 2.06 11.83 -1.17
CA ILE A 288 1.27 11.21 -0.10
C ILE A 288 0.25 12.20 0.46
N ARG A 289 0.65 13.46 0.73
CA ARG A 289 -0.27 14.50 1.19
C ARG A 289 -1.35 14.80 0.17
N TRP A 290 -0.98 14.91 -1.11
CA TRP A 290 -1.93 15.21 -2.17
C TRP A 290 -3.05 14.15 -2.28
N PHE A 291 -2.68 12.86 -2.29
CA PHE A 291 -3.65 11.76 -2.32
C PHE A 291 -4.37 11.58 -0.97
N GLY A 292 -3.65 11.68 0.13
CA GLY A 292 -4.18 11.44 1.46
C GLY A 292 -5.22 12.46 1.89
N THR A 293 -4.96 13.76 1.71
CA THR A 293 -5.93 14.83 2.06
C THR A 293 -7.20 14.79 1.22
N ARG A 294 -7.17 14.09 0.07
CA ARG A 294 -8.32 13.84 -0.79
C ARG A 294 -9.00 12.49 -0.53
N GLY A 295 -8.53 11.73 0.48
CA GLY A 295 -9.07 10.42 0.82
C GLY A 295 -8.89 9.36 -0.29
N LYS A 296 -7.83 9.47 -1.11
CA LYS A 296 -7.58 8.57 -2.25
C LYS A 296 -6.65 7.40 -1.95
N ILE A 297 -6.18 7.25 -0.72
CA ILE A 297 -5.33 6.13 -0.30
C ILE A 297 -6.18 5.10 0.45
N PHE A 298 -6.34 3.90 -0.11
CA PHE A 298 -7.19 2.85 0.45
C PHE A 298 -6.40 1.69 1.04
N ASN A 299 -5.22 1.43 0.51
CA ASN A 299 -4.27 0.43 0.97
C ASN A 299 -2.85 0.90 0.64
N ILE A 300 -1.84 0.41 1.37
CA ILE A 300 -0.46 0.81 1.18
C ILE A 300 0.42 -0.41 1.03
N HIS A 301 1.23 -0.43 -0.04
CA HIS A 301 2.38 -1.29 -0.17
C HIS A 301 3.63 -0.58 0.34
N PHE A 302 4.33 -1.22 1.29
CA PHE A 302 5.46 -0.69 2.02
C PHE A 302 6.76 -1.26 1.46
N ARG A 303 7.30 -0.60 0.43
CA ARG A 303 8.53 -0.96 -0.26
C ARG A 303 9.39 0.28 -0.44
N ASN A 304 10.69 0.16 -0.19
CA ASN A 304 11.67 1.22 -0.37
C ASN A 304 12.60 0.91 -1.54
N ILE A 305 13.20 1.95 -2.10
CA ILE A 305 14.22 1.87 -3.15
C ILE A 305 15.40 2.73 -2.81
N THR A 306 16.58 2.38 -3.32
CA THR A 306 17.69 3.32 -3.50
C THR A 306 17.66 3.87 -4.91
N GLY A 307 18.25 5.05 -5.14
CA GLY A 307 18.29 5.66 -6.48
C GLY A 307 17.05 6.46 -6.83
N ASN A 308 16.69 6.47 -8.11
CA ASN A 308 15.61 7.29 -8.67
C ASN A 308 15.00 6.65 -9.93
N ARG A 309 14.08 7.35 -10.60
CA ARG A 309 13.38 6.85 -11.78
C ARG A 309 14.26 6.31 -12.92
N LEU A 310 15.53 6.67 -13.01
CA LEU A 310 16.43 6.25 -14.09
C LEU A 310 17.23 5.01 -13.73
N GLU A 311 17.55 4.86 -12.44
CA GLU A 311 18.27 3.71 -11.90
C GLU A 311 17.92 3.53 -10.43
N PHE A 312 17.40 2.37 -10.06
CA PHE A 312 17.02 2.06 -8.68
C PHE A 312 17.19 0.58 -8.35
N SER A 313 17.27 0.30 -7.05
CA SER A 313 17.21 -1.05 -6.50
C SER A 313 16.13 -1.14 -5.45
N GLU A 314 15.34 -2.22 -5.47
CA GLU A 314 14.38 -2.53 -4.40
C GLU A 314 15.16 -3.06 -3.19
N VAL A 315 15.17 -2.30 -2.10
CA VAL A 315 16.00 -2.57 -0.93
C VAL A 315 15.17 -2.87 0.31
N ALA A 316 15.85 -3.22 1.39
CA ALA A 316 15.22 -3.31 2.70
C ALA A 316 14.58 -1.95 3.10
N PRO A 317 13.44 -1.95 3.82
CA PRO A 317 12.70 -0.72 4.11
C PRO A 317 13.52 0.31 4.90
N ASP A 318 14.55 -0.12 5.63
CA ASP A 318 15.46 0.70 6.42
C ASP A 318 16.69 1.21 5.65
N GLU A 319 16.89 0.80 4.39
CA GLU A 319 18.08 1.15 3.59
C GLU A 319 17.80 2.10 2.41
N GLY A 320 16.54 2.38 2.14
CA GLY A 320 16.15 3.13 0.94
C GLY A 320 16.35 4.65 1.05
N ALA A 321 16.11 5.32 -0.09
CA ALA A 321 16.16 6.78 -0.19
C ALA A 321 15.05 7.47 0.58
N VAL A 322 13.94 6.77 0.86
CA VAL A 322 12.77 7.31 1.53
C VAL A 322 12.82 7.03 3.03
N ASP A 323 12.74 8.09 3.84
CA ASP A 323 12.59 7.99 5.30
C ASP A 323 11.19 7.47 5.66
N PHE A 324 11.09 6.20 6.01
CA PHE A 324 9.82 5.57 6.36
C PHE A 324 9.25 5.96 7.72
N ALA A 325 10.05 6.50 8.63
CA ALA A 325 9.50 7.13 9.83
C ALA A 325 8.69 8.39 9.45
N ARG A 326 9.25 9.22 8.57
CA ARG A 326 8.56 10.38 8.02
C ARG A 326 7.34 10.00 7.16
N VAL A 327 7.40 8.90 6.39
CA VAL A 327 6.25 8.36 5.66
C VAL A 327 5.09 8.04 6.60
N MET A 328 5.34 7.33 7.72
CA MET A 328 4.29 7.01 8.70
C MET A 328 3.71 8.24 9.38
N MET A 329 4.56 9.24 9.66
CA MET A 329 4.09 10.53 10.18
C MET A 329 3.21 11.26 9.17
N THR A 330 3.56 11.21 7.87
CA THR A 330 2.77 11.81 6.80
C THR A 330 1.41 11.09 6.64
N PHE A 331 1.37 9.76 6.77
CA PHE A 331 0.10 9.02 6.77
C PHE A 331 -0.78 9.38 7.98
N LYS A 332 -0.19 9.55 9.16
CA LYS A 332 -0.92 10.05 10.33
C LYS A 332 -1.45 11.47 10.10
N GLU A 333 -0.62 12.37 9.58
CA GLU A 333 -0.96 13.76 9.23
C GLU A 333 -2.21 13.83 8.34
N VAL A 334 -2.30 12.97 7.31
CA VAL A 334 -3.43 12.94 6.37
C VAL A 334 -4.61 12.08 6.87
N GLY A 335 -4.54 11.54 8.09
CA GLY A 335 -5.63 10.76 8.69
C GLY A 335 -5.82 9.37 8.08
N TYR A 336 -4.78 8.75 7.53
CA TYR A 336 -4.89 7.39 6.98
C TYR A 336 -5.07 6.34 8.09
N THR A 337 -6.05 5.45 7.92
CA THR A 337 -6.43 4.43 8.92
C THR A 337 -6.43 3.00 8.38
N GLY A 338 -6.01 2.82 7.12
CA GLY A 338 -6.01 1.52 6.44
C GLY A 338 -4.80 0.65 6.77
N MET A 339 -4.63 -0.42 5.99
CA MET A 339 -3.49 -1.32 6.09
C MET A 339 -2.22 -0.73 5.49
N VAL A 340 -1.11 -1.00 6.17
CA VAL A 340 0.26 -0.87 5.66
C VAL A 340 0.85 -2.28 5.62
N GLN A 341 1.20 -2.77 4.45
CA GLN A 341 1.61 -4.16 4.27
C GLN A 341 2.90 -4.28 3.46
N PRO A 342 3.74 -5.31 3.74
CA PRO A 342 4.90 -5.61 2.90
C PRO A 342 4.51 -5.79 1.43
N ASP A 343 5.43 -5.45 0.54
CA ASP A 343 5.31 -5.66 -0.91
C ASP A 343 6.36 -6.68 -1.38
N HIS A 344 7.25 -6.31 -2.31
CA HIS A 344 8.32 -7.19 -2.75
C HIS A 344 9.31 -7.47 -1.62
N ASN A 345 9.72 -8.73 -1.47
CA ASN A 345 10.70 -9.14 -0.48
C ASN A 345 12.11 -9.17 -1.06
N VAL A 346 13.07 -8.79 -0.25
CA VAL A 346 14.49 -8.99 -0.54
C VAL A 346 14.80 -10.49 -0.52
N ASN A 347 15.60 -10.97 -1.47
CA ASN A 347 16.08 -12.33 -1.46
C ASN A 347 17.32 -12.47 -0.59
N ALA A 348 17.26 -13.39 0.37
CA ALA A 348 18.41 -13.80 1.19
C ALA A 348 18.84 -15.22 0.80
N ALA A 349 20.14 -15.45 0.70
CA ALA A 349 20.66 -16.77 0.44
C ALA A 349 20.33 -17.71 1.62
N GLY A 350 19.91 -18.93 1.32
CA GLY A 350 19.57 -19.91 2.36
C GLY A 350 18.24 -19.69 3.08
N ASP A 351 17.44 -18.66 2.74
CA ASP A 351 16.09 -18.50 3.31
C ASP A 351 15.15 -19.59 2.76
N ALA A 352 15.08 -20.70 3.48
CA ALA A 352 14.17 -21.81 3.17
C ALA A 352 12.69 -21.43 3.19
N THR A 353 12.35 -20.27 3.77
CA THR A 353 10.97 -19.77 3.89
C THR A 353 10.53 -18.93 2.70
N ARG A 354 11.35 -18.82 1.65
CA ARG A 354 11.08 -18.02 0.44
C ARG A 354 10.71 -16.57 0.76
N GLY A 355 11.50 -15.92 1.59
CA GLY A 355 11.30 -14.54 2.02
C GLY A 355 10.45 -14.38 3.28
N GLY A 356 10.07 -15.47 3.95
CA GLY A 356 9.27 -15.42 5.18
C GLY A 356 10.01 -14.77 6.35
N ALA A 357 11.31 -15.03 6.48
CA ALA A 357 12.15 -14.37 7.49
C ALA A 357 12.23 -12.86 7.25
N TYR A 358 12.40 -12.46 6.00
CA TYR A 358 12.40 -11.06 5.61
C TYR A 358 11.03 -10.40 5.84
N THR A 359 9.94 -11.08 5.50
CA THR A 359 8.58 -10.59 5.77
C THR A 359 8.34 -10.36 7.26
N ALA A 360 8.86 -11.24 8.13
CA ALA A 360 8.79 -11.06 9.58
C ALA A 360 9.50 -9.79 10.06
N PHE A 361 10.68 -9.52 9.51
CA PHE A 361 11.40 -8.25 9.75
C PHE A 361 10.56 -7.04 9.34
N VAL A 362 9.97 -7.06 8.14
CA VAL A 362 9.15 -5.95 7.63
C VAL A 362 7.91 -5.73 8.51
N TYR A 363 7.23 -6.79 8.97
CA TYR A 363 6.12 -6.65 9.91
C TYR A 363 6.54 -5.97 11.21
N GLY A 364 7.68 -6.37 11.79
CA GLY A 364 8.25 -5.75 12.99
C GLY A 364 8.57 -4.28 12.77
N TYR A 365 9.16 -3.96 11.63
CA TYR A 365 9.53 -2.60 11.26
C TYR A 365 8.30 -1.69 11.08
N ILE A 366 7.28 -2.13 10.32
CA ILE A 366 6.02 -1.39 10.16
C ILE A 366 5.36 -1.15 11.52
N LYS A 367 5.28 -2.18 12.40
CA LYS A 367 4.70 -2.05 13.74
C LYS A 367 5.43 -1.01 14.58
N ALA A 368 6.77 -1.05 14.58
CA ALA A 368 7.58 -0.08 15.32
C ALA A 368 7.33 1.35 14.82
N LEU A 369 7.22 1.56 13.52
CA LEU A 369 6.95 2.86 12.94
C LEU A 369 5.52 3.37 13.23
N ILE A 370 4.51 2.50 13.25
CA ILE A 370 3.15 2.86 13.69
C ILE A 370 3.18 3.27 15.17
N GLN A 371 3.89 2.52 16.03
CA GLN A 371 4.06 2.86 17.44
C GLN A 371 4.82 4.19 17.62
N LEU A 372 5.86 4.44 16.82
CA LEU A 372 6.55 5.74 16.81
C LEU A 372 5.59 6.87 16.46
N ALA A 373 4.78 6.69 15.42
CA ALA A 373 3.77 7.68 15.03
C ALA A 373 2.73 7.95 16.15
N ASP A 374 2.46 6.99 17.02
CA ASP A 374 1.60 7.19 18.20
C ASP A 374 2.26 8.06 19.29
N ILE A 375 3.59 8.07 19.36
CA ILE A 375 4.36 8.77 20.40
C ILE A 375 4.61 10.23 20.02
N VAL A 376 4.81 10.50 18.76
CA VAL A 376 5.08 11.84 18.21
C VAL A 376 3.79 12.54 17.81
#